data_90cdb4c1130cdc6acade56c7f1b68ead
#
_entry.id   90cdb4c1130cdc6acade56c7f1b68ead
#
_cell.length_a   1.000
_cell.length_b   1.000
_cell.length_c   1.000
_cell.angle_alpha   90.00
_cell.angle_beta   90.00
_cell.angle_gamma   90.00
#
_symmetry.space_group_name_H-M   'P 1'
#
loop_
_entity.id
_entity.type
_entity.pdbx_description
1 polymer ?
#
loop_
_entity_poly.entity_id
_entity_poly.type
_entity_poly.pdbx_seq_one_letter_code
_entity_poly.pdbx_strand_id
1 'polypeptide(L)'
;MHQYKDSACTATYFPDHIKLSYDATSSAAVMFNNEGYNVREVNIYAPSIHTYNGNPADAEMLIIHDGAGKKLIVSIPLVQSNNTAVSATILNDIIGKFASTVDKTKTNDSQLINVQNYNMENFIPNSPYYFYMGGAPFSPCDGQYSFVVFDKTKSPVTIGSDTLKTLTSLIQPSGIKAVSRSDYYYNSSGPNVKPGSNQDEIYIECNPTGEDGEILYQMPPPSVSNALGALSMDNLMHNPYLNVAIGVGLSYMALKLVGKILN
;
A
#
# COMPACT_ATOMS: atom_id res chain seq x y z
N MET A 1 -5.83 -7.90 4.23
CA MET A 1 -7.18 -7.79 4.82
C MET A 1 -7.22 -6.52 5.62
N HIS A 2 -8.25 -5.71 5.48
CA HIS A 2 -8.57 -4.66 6.43
C HIS A 2 -9.99 -4.91 6.98
N GLN A 3 -10.13 -4.83 8.29
CA GLN A 3 -11.41 -4.90 8.99
C GLN A 3 -11.43 -3.79 10.03
N TYR A 4 -11.46 -2.56 9.54
CA TYR A 4 -11.63 -1.44 10.43
C TYR A 4 -13.06 -1.44 10.99
N LYS A 5 -13.22 -1.00 12.22
CA LYS A 5 -14.51 -0.87 12.89
C LYS A 5 -14.80 0.59 13.19
N ASP A 6 -16.07 0.90 13.39
CA ASP A 6 -16.45 2.24 13.86
C ASP A 6 -15.75 2.53 15.19
N SER A 7 -15.27 3.75 15.31
CA SER A 7 -14.46 4.23 16.43
C SER A 7 -15.02 5.54 16.98
N ALA A 8 -14.78 5.80 18.27
CA ALA A 8 -14.85 7.14 18.80
C ALA A 8 -13.74 8.02 18.20
N CYS A 9 -13.99 9.32 18.09
CA CYS A 9 -13.05 10.26 17.51
C CYS A 9 -12.75 11.41 18.49
N THR A 10 -11.51 11.49 18.96
CA THR A 10 -10.98 12.68 19.62
C THR A 10 -10.00 13.34 18.68
N ALA A 11 -10.25 14.60 18.33
CA ALA A 11 -9.35 15.41 17.52
C ALA A 11 -8.44 16.24 18.42
N THR A 12 -7.14 16.25 18.12
CA THR A 12 -6.11 16.98 18.86
C THR A 12 -5.37 17.91 17.91
N TYR A 13 -5.18 19.16 18.32
CA TYR A 13 -4.51 20.19 17.54
C TYR A 13 -2.99 20.09 17.65
N PHE A 14 -2.34 20.09 16.51
CA PHE A 14 -0.91 20.37 16.34
C PHE A 14 -0.74 21.49 15.31
N PRO A 15 0.34 22.30 15.38
CA PRO A 15 0.52 23.40 14.44
C PRO A 15 0.58 23.01 12.97
N ASP A 16 1.01 21.79 12.67
CA ASP A 16 1.22 21.27 11.30
C ASP A 16 0.26 20.13 10.90
N HIS A 17 -0.55 19.61 11.84
CA HIS A 17 -1.53 18.56 11.56
C HIS A 17 -2.64 18.48 12.60
N ILE A 18 -3.72 17.81 12.26
CA ILE A 18 -4.75 17.37 13.21
C ILE A 18 -4.55 15.88 13.46
N LYS A 19 -4.42 15.51 14.73
CA LYS A 19 -4.38 14.09 15.14
C LYS A 19 -5.76 13.63 15.56
N LEU A 20 -6.20 12.48 15.05
CA LEU A 20 -7.43 11.81 15.44
C LEU A 20 -7.11 10.52 16.19
N SER A 21 -7.81 10.28 17.30
CA SER A 21 -7.76 8.97 17.96
C SER A 21 -8.51 7.92 17.16
N TYR A 22 -8.16 6.68 17.38
CA TYR A 22 -8.88 5.51 16.87
C TYR A 22 -8.86 4.39 17.90
N ASP A 23 -10.00 3.74 18.11
CA ASP A 23 -10.12 2.70 19.13
C ASP A 23 -9.35 1.44 18.70
N ALA A 24 -8.52 0.93 19.60
CA ALA A 24 -7.84 -0.33 19.39
C ALA A 24 -8.84 -1.49 19.33
N THR A 25 -8.62 -2.42 18.42
CA THR A 25 -9.44 -3.65 18.28
C THR A 25 -8.68 -4.87 18.81
N SER A 26 -9.44 -5.88 19.25
CA SER A 26 -8.85 -7.14 19.75
C SER A 26 -8.20 -7.99 18.65
N SER A 27 -8.57 -7.75 17.39
CA SER A 27 -7.99 -8.37 16.19
C SER A 27 -7.28 -7.29 15.38
N ALA A 28 -6.23 -7.67 14.64
CA ALA A 28 -5.53 -6.76 13.76
C ALA A 28 -6.49 -6.14 12.73
N ALA A 29 -6.47 -4.81 12.63
CA ALA A 29 -7.29 -4.08 11.66
C ALA A 29 -6.75 -4.23 10.23
N VAL A 30 -5.45 -4.45 10.08
CA VAL A 30 -4.77 -4.61 8.78
C VAL A 30 -3.80 -5.78 8.83
N MET A 31 -3.80 -6.59 7.77
CA MET A 31 -2.74 -7.57 7.50
C MET A 31 -1.86 -7.04 6.37
N PHE A 32 -0.57 -6.92 6.63
CA PHE A 32 0.43 -6.49 5.66
C PHE A 32 1.68 -7.38 5.76
N ASN A 33 2.12 -7.99 4.65
CA ASN A 33 3.24 -8.95 4.62
C ASN A 33 3.13 -10.05 5.69
N ASN A 34 1.94 -10.63 5.84
CA ASN A 34 1.59 -11.66 6.83
C ASN A 34 1.72 -11.21 8.30
N GLU A 35 1.77 -9.93 8.55
CA GLU A 35 1.84 -9.34 9.89
C GLU A 35 0.56 -8.56 10.19
N GLY A 36 0.06 -8.68 11.42
CA GLY A 36 -1.13 -7.96 11.88
C GLY A 36 -0.77 -6.59 12.48
N TYR A 37 -1.57 -5.58 12.14
CA TYR A 37 -1.39 -4.21 12.62
C TYR A 37 -2.71 -3.62 13.12
N ASN A 38 -2.65 -2.88 14.23
CA ASN A 38 -3.76 -2.10 14.76
C ASN A 38 -3.53 -0.61 14.55
N VAL A 39 -4.61 0.14 14.33
CA VAL A 39 -4.51 1.60 14.25
C VAL A 39 -4.10 2.16 15.59
N ARG A 40 -3.09 3.02 15.60
CA ARG A 40 -2.66 3.81 16.75
C ARG A 40 -3.30 5.19 16.74
N GLU A 41 -3.21 5.88 15.61
CA GLU A 41 -3.71 7.25 15.42
C GLU A 41 -3.84 7.57 13.93
N VAL A 42 -4.56 8.64 13.61
CA VAL A 42 -4.70 9.16 12.25
C VAL A 42 -4.28 10.62 12.24
N ASN A 43 -3.36 11.01 11.34
CA ASN A 43 -2.90 12.39 11.21
C ASN A 43 -3.34 12.97 9.87
N ILE A 44 -3.86 14.20 9.88
CA ILE A 44 -4.33 14.91 8.67
C ILE A 44 -3.45 16.14 8.45
N TYR A 45 -2.84 16.21 7.27
CA TYR A 45 -1.95 17.28 6.81
C TYR A 45 -2.58 18.05 5.64
N ALA A 46 -2.24 19.32 5.49
CA ALA A 46 -2.58 20.13 4.31
C ALA A 46 -1.49 21.19 4.06
N PRO A 47 -0.86 21.20 2.87
CA PRO A 47 -0.96 20.19 1.81
C PRO A 47 -0.37 18.82 2.21
N SER A 48 -0.40 17.84 1.31
CA SER A 48 0.21 16.54 1.57
C SER A 48 1.72 16.65 1.80
N ILE A 49 2.25 15.76 2.64
CA ILE A 49 3.71 15.62 2.87
C ILE A 49 4.40 14.82 1.76
N HIS A 50 3.64 13.97 1.05
CA HIS A 50 4.13 13.29 -0.16
C HIS A 50 3.85 14.12 -1.40
N THR A 51 4.72 13.97 -2.42
CA THR A 51 4.53 14.58 -3.73
C THR A 51 4.36 13.51 -4.81
N TYR A 52 3.54 13.81 -5.80
CA TYR A 52 3.22 12.97 -6.93
C TYR A 52 3.68 13.71 -8.19
N ASN A 53 4.73 13.23 -8.85
CA ASN A 53 5.41 13.94 -9.94
C ASN A 53 5.80 15.39 -9.55
N GLY A 54 6.32 15.55 -8.33
CA GLY A 54 6.76 16.83 -7.79
C GLY A 54 5.65 17.75 -7.24
N ASN A 55 4.38 17.37 -7.35
CA ASN A 55 3.25 18.16 -6.87
C ASN A 55 2.55 17.48 -5.68
N PRO A 56 2.30 18.19 -4.57
CA PRO A 56 1.55 17.64 -3.46
C PRO A 56 0.08 17.39 -3.85
N ALA A 57 -0.63 16.59 -3.07
CA ALA A 57 -2.08 16.57 -3.03
C ALA A 57 -2.59 17.74 -2.17
N ASP A 58 -3.90 18.04 -2.23
CA ASP A 58 -4.50 19.16 -1.48
C ASP A 58 -4.42 18.93 0.03
N ALA A 59 -4.57 17.67 0.47
CA ALA A 59 -4.34 17.23 1.83
C ALA A 59 -3.91 15.76 1.84
N GLU A 60 -3.58 15.23 3.01
CA GLU A 60 -3.17 13.84 3.19
C GLU A 60 -3.61 13.31 4.54
N MET A 61 -4.10 12.09 4.56
CA MET A 61 -4.40 11.35 5.77
C MET A 61 -3.36 10.25 5.95
N LEU A 62 -2.66 10.24 7.08
CA LEU A 62 -1.77 9.15 7.49
C LEU A 62 -2.47 8.32 8.55
N ILE A 63 -2.75 7.06 8.27
CA ILE A 63 -3.22 6.09 9.25
C ILE A 63 -2.00 5.35 9.78
N ILE A 64 -1.67 5.59 11.03
CA ILE A 64 -0.49 5.04 11.68
C ILE A 64 -0.89 3.79 12.45
N HIS A 65 -0.19 2.69 12.18
CA HIS A 65 -0.47 1.38 12.77
C HIS A 65 0.75 0.84 13.50
N ASP A 66 0.49 0.17 14.60
CA ASP A 66 1.49 -0.62 15.34
C ASP A 66 1.19 -2.12 15.20
N GLY A 67 2.25 -2.91 14.97
CA GLY A 67 2.26 -4.37 14.94
C GLY A 67 3.23 -4.93 15.97
N ALA A 68 3.54 -6.22 15.91
CA ALA A 68 4.48 -6.90 16.80
C ALA A 68 5.93 -6.45 16.53
N GLY A 69 6.32 -5.28 17.06
CA GLY A 69 7.65 -4.69 16.87
C GLY A 69 7.88 -4.03 15.53
N LYS A 70 6.85 -3.94 14.69
CA LYS A 70 6.87 -3.27 13.37
C LYS A 70 5.86 -2.15 13.33
N LYS A 71 6.07 -1.19 12.43
CA LYS A 71 5.23 -0.01 12.28
C LYS A 71 4.85 0.16 10.81
N LEU A 72 3.58 0.50 10.55
CA LEU A 72 3.04 0.70 9.21
C LEU A 72 2.32 2.05 9.15
N ILE A 73 2.57 2.82 8.10
CA ILE A 73 1.80 4.02 7.77
C ILE A 73 1.10 3.78 6.43
N VAL A 74 -0.22 3.91 6.44
CA VAL A 74 -1.02 3.97 5.23
C VAL A 74 -1.32 5.43 4.94
N SER A 75 -0.84 5.93 3.81
CA SER A 75 -0.96 7.30 3.36
C SER A 75 -2.01 7.39 2.27
N ILE A 76 -2.99 8.26 2.49
CA ILE A 76 -4.13 8.47 1.61
C ILE A 76 -4.14 9.92 1.15
N PRO A 77 -3.81 10.19 -0.13
CA PRO A 77 -3.92 11.53 -0.68
C PRO A 77 -5.38 11.96 -0.76
N LEU A 78 -5.66 13.18 -0.31
CA LEU A 78 -6.97 13.80 -0.38
C LEU A 78 -6.96 14.84 -1.50
N VAL A 79 -7.91 14.74 -2.41
CA VAL A 79 -8.04 15.65 -3.56
C VAL A 79 -9.32 16.47 -3.43
N GLN A 80 -9.22 17.77 -3.63
CA GLN A 80 -10.37 18.65 -3.55
C GLN A 80 -11.42 18.26 -4.59
N SER A 81 -12.66 18.07 -4.12
CA SER A 81 -13.82 17.82 -4.96
C SER A 81 -15.09 18.20 -4.24
N ASN A 82 -16.09 18.64 -5.00
CA ASN A 82 -17.41 18.96 -4.46
C ASN A 82 -18.38 17.76 -4.52
N ASN A 83 -17.86 16.55 -4.52
CA ASN A 83 -18.70 15.35 -4.48
C ASN A 83 -19.22 15.06 -3.07
N THR A 84 -20.22 14.20 -2.97
CA THR A 84 -20.87 13.78 -1.71
C THR A 84 -20.39 12.41 -1.25
N ALA A 85 -19.10 12.08 -1.48
CA ALA A 85 -18.53 10.82 -1.00
C ALA A 85 -18.64 10.71 0.53
N VAL A 86 -18.82 9.49 1.02
CA VAL A 86 -18.91 9.22 2.47
C VAL A 86 -17.69 9.75 3.21
N SER A 87 -16.49 9.55 2.66
CA SER A 87 -15.23 10.08 3.21
C SER A 87 -15.22 11.59 3.32
N ALA A 88 -15.71 12.32 2.30
CA ALA A 88 -15.80 13.78 2.32
C ALA A 88 -16.79 14.28 3.38
N THR A 89 -17.91 13.58 3.57
CA THR A 89 -18.89 13.90 4.61
C THR A 89 -18.32 13.72 6.01
N ILE A 90 -17.62 12.60 6.26
CA ILE A 90 -16.97 12.33 7.54
C ILE A 90 -15.90 13.38 7.84
N LEU A 91 -15.06 13.73 6.87
CA LEU A 91 -14.04 14.78 7.03
C LEU A 91 -14.65 16.14 7.32
N ASN A 92 -15.74 16.51 6.62
CA ASN A 92 -16.46 17.76 6.87
C ASN A 92 -16.97 17.84 8.31
N ASP A 93 -17.57 16.74 8.79
CA ASP A 93 -18.07 16.66 10.15
C ASP A 93 -16.96 16.78 11.19
N ILE A 94 -15.87 16.06 11.03
CA ILE A 94 -14.73 16.09 11.97
C ILE A 94 -14.11 17.49 11.97
N ILE A 95 -13.68 17.97 10.82
CA ILE A 95 -12.90 19.21 10.70
C ILE A 95 -13.77 20.42 11.07
N GLY A 96 -15.04 20.44 10.63
CA GLY A 96 -15.97 21.54 10.95
C GLY A 96 -16.28 21.63 12.45
N LYS A 97 -16.59 20.51 13.10
CA LYS A 97 -16.85 20.47 14.54
C LYS A 97 -15.60 20.81 15.35
N PHE A 98 -14.45 20.27 14.94
CA PHE A 98 -13.18 20.58 15.60
C PHE A 98 -12.83 22.06 15.49
N ALA A 99 -12.93 22.64 14.30
CA ALA A 99 -12.64 24.07 14.07
C ALA A 99 -13.50 25.02 14.92
N SER A 100 -14.73 24.61 15.25
CA SER A 100 -15.64 25.41 16.07
C SER A 100 -15.33 25.40 17.56
N THR A 101 -14.50 24.48 18.05
CA THR A 101 -14.25 24.25 19.47
C THR A 101 -12.80 24.36 19.89
N VAL A 102 -11.86 24.15 18.94
CA VAL A 102 -10.41 24.09 19.23
C VAL A 102 -9.81 25.42 19.61
N ASP A 103 -8.97 25.45 20.65
CA ASP A 103 -8.11 26.57 21.00
C ASP A 103 -6.75 26.46 20.31
N LYS A 104 -6.58 27.14 19.18
CA LYS A 104 -5.34 27.12 18.37
C LYS A 104 -4.12 27.76 19.08
N THR A 105 -4.31 28.42 20.19
CA THR A 105 -3.20 28.96 20.99
C THR A 105 -2.55 27.87 21.86
N LYS A 106 -3.18 26.70 21.99
CA LYS A 106 -2.74 25.59 22.81
C LYS A 106 -2.44 24.37 21.94
N THR A 107 -1.17 24.07 21.75
CA THR A 107 -0.77 22.76 21.18
C THR A 107 -1.26 21.64 22.09
N ASN A 108 -1.74 20.54 21.49
CA ASN A 108 -2.39 19.41 22.14
C ASN A 108 -3.79 19.72 22.71
N ASP A 109 -4.44 20.82 22.32
CA ASP A 109 -5.86 21.01 22.64
C ASP A 109 -6.67 19.89 21.98
N SER A 110 -7.47 19.18 22.79
CA SER A 110 -8.17 17.95 22.38
C SER A 110 -9.66 18.09 22.59
N GLN A 111 -10.45 17.73 21.58
CA GLN A 111 -11.90 17.81 21.58
C GLN A 111 -12.51 16.45 21.17
N LEU A 112 -13.48 15.98 21.93
CA LEU A 112 -14.28 14.81 21.54
C LEU A 112 -15.22 15.21 20.40
N ILE A 113 -15.13 14.54 19.28
CA ILE A 113 -15.94 14.81 18.09
C ILE A 113 -16.99 13.72 17.95
N ASN A 114 -18.26 14.11 18.12
CA ASN A 114 -19.37 13.21 17.82
C ASN A 114 -19.57 13.13 16.30
N VAL A 115 -19.02 12.09 15.69
CA VAL A 115 -19.11 11.79 14.25
C VAL A 115 -19.63 10.37 14.06
N GLN A 116 -20.50 10.19 13.07
CA GLN A 116 -21.02 8.87 12.71
C GLN A 116 -20.17 8.23 11.63
N ASN A 117 -20.13 6.88 11.64
CA ASN A 117 -19.41 6.08 10.65
C ASN A 117 -17.90 6.43 10.55
N TYR A 118 -17.29 6.86 11.66
CA TYR A 118 -15.85 7.08 11.71
C TYR A 118 -15.14 5.72 11.66
N ASN A 119 -14.94 5.25 10.44
CA ASN A 119 -14.37 3.97 10.11
C ASN A 119 -13.37 4.17 8.98
N MET A 120 -12.14 3.69 9.16
CA MET A 120 -11.07 3.87 8.16
C MET A 120 -11.36 3.14 6.84
N GLU A 121 -12.26 2.16 6.83
CA GLU A 121 -12.75 1.51 5.62
C GLU A 121 -13.31 2.52 4.59
N ASN A 122 -13.92 3.60 5.06
CA ASN A 122 -14.47 4.65 4.22
C ASN A 122 -13.40 5.48 3.50
N PHE A 123 -12.13 5.32 3.87
CA PHE A 123 -11.01 6.10 3.33
C PHE A 123 -10.02 5.25 2.53
N ILE A 124 -10.05 3.91 2.62
CA ILE A 124 -9.12 3.07 1.87
C ILE A 124 -9.59 2.96 0.41
N PRO A 125 -8.84 3.52 -0.56
CA PRO A 125 -9.22 3.40 -1.96
C PRO A 125 -8.80 2.04 -2.54
N ASN A 126 -9.62 1.51 -3.44
CA ASN A 126 -9.20 0.37 -4.25
C ASN A 126 -8.41 0.87 -5.46
N SER A 127 -7.17 1.31 -5.22
CA SER A 127 -6.31 1.93 -6.22
C SER A 127 -4.85 1.49 -6.06
N PRO A 128 -4.01 1.67 -7.10
CA PRO A 128 -2.57 1.44 -7.01
C PRO A 128 -1.93 2.21 -5.84
N TYR A 129 -0.82 1.68 -5.35
CA TYR A 129 -0.05 2.32 -4.28
C TYR A 129 1.46 2.13 -4.46
N TYR A 130 2.20 3.00 -3.81
CA TYR A 130 3.66 2.93 -3.67
C TYR A 130 4.00 2.37 -2.29
N PHE A 131 5.05 1.57 -2.21
CA PHE A 131 5.61 1.07 -0.95
C PHE A 131 7.05 1.50 -0.80
N TYR A 132 7.43 1.98 0.39
CA TYR A 132 8.82 2.24 0.74
C TYR A 132 9.03 2.14 2.26
N MET A 133 10.32 2.08 2.67
CA MET A 133 10.71 2.13 4.08
C MET A 133 11.26 3.52 4.41
N GLY A 134 10.87 4.10 5.54
CA GLY A 134 11.32 5.44 5.92
C GLY A 134 11.11 5.77 7.38
N GLY A 135 11.70 6.88 7.84
CA GLY A 135 11.50 7.41 9.19
C GLY A 135 10.14 8.04 9.39
N ALA A 136 9.70 8.21 10.65
CA ALA A 136 8.47 8.90 10.99
C ALA A 136 8.47 10.34 10.44
N PRO A 137 7.35 10.83 9.86
CA PRO A 137 7.23 12.22 9.44
C PRO A 137 6.80 13.16 10.56
N PHE A 138 6.70 12.68 11.78
CA PHE A 138 6.27 13.40 12.99
C PHE A 138 7.26 13.17 14.14
N SER A 139 7.29 14.12 15.08
CA SER A 139 8.15 14.05 16.27
C SER A 139 7.84 12.79 17.10
N PRO A 140 8.87 12.08 17.61
CA PRO A 140 10.30 12.41 17.61
C PRO A 140 11.10 12.04 16.34
N CYS A 141 10.47 11.72 15.22
CA CYS A 141 11.08 11.34 13.94
C CYS A 141 11.96 10.08 14.03
N ASP A 142 11.69 9.23 15.01
CA ASP A 142 12.41 8.01 15.28
C ASP A 142 11.73 6.76 14.69
N GLY A 143 12.52 5.70 14.60
CA GLY A 143 12.05 4.41 14.11
C GLY A 143 11.90 4.35 12.59
N GLN A 144 11.77 3.12 12.11
CA GLN A 144 11.56 2.81 10.72
C GLN A 144 10.13 2.32 10.52
N TYR A 145 9.46 2.86 9.51
CA TYR A 145 8.09 2.54 9.14
C TYR A 145 8.03 1.96 7.75
N SER A 146 7.16 0.99 7.54
CA SER A 146 6.66 0.64 6.22
C SER A 146 5.63 1.68 5.79
N PHE A 147 5.78 2.25 4.60
CA PHE A 147 4.83 3.19 4.02
C PHE A 147 4.09 2.55 2.85
N VAL A 148 2.77 2.57 2.89
CA VAL A 148 1.87 2.29 1.76
C VAL A 148 1.23 3.61 1.38
N VAL A 149 1.57 4.16 0.21
CA VAL A 149 1.12 5.48 -0.26
C VAL A 149 0.25 5.30 -1.48
N PHE A 150 -1.04 5.56 -1.36
CA PHE A 150 -1.97 5.41 -2.49
C PHE A 150 -1.75 6.46 -3.58
N ASP A 151 -2.00 6.05 -4.84
CA ASP A 151 -1.85 6.93 -6.00
C ASP A 151 -3.02 7.93 -6.07
N LYS A 152 -2.72 9.23 -6.04
CA LYS A 152 -3.74 10.28 -6.09
C LYS A 152 -4.47 10.39 -7.44
N THR A 153 -3.93 9.78 -8.50
CA THR A 153 -4.49 9.89 -9.86
C THR A 153 -5.51 8.80 -10.18
N LYS A 154 -5.53 7.74 -9.37
CA LYS A 154 -6.38 6.56 -9.56
C LYS A 154 -7.36 6.46 -8.40
N SER A 155 -8.63 6.77 -8.62
CA SER A 155 -9.69 6.70 -7.59
C SER A 155 -9.36 7.49 -6.30
N PRO A 156 -9.08 8.79 -6.38
CA PRO A 156 -8.66 9.58 -5.22
C PRO A 156 -9.78 9.67 -4.17
N VAL A 157 -9.39 9.66 -2.90
CA VAL A 157 -10.26 10.06 -1.79
C VAL A 157 -10.44 11.57 -1.84
N THR A 158 -11.64 12.05 -1.56
CA THR A 158 -11.96 13.47 -1.78
C THR A 158 -12.18 14.23 -0.49
N ILE A 159 -11.85 15.53 -0.52
CA ILE A 159 -12.15 16.52 0.53
C ILE A 159 -12.91 17.67 -0.09
N GLY A 160 -13.97 18.14 0.60
CA GLY A 160 -14.76 19.30 0.15
C GLY A 160 -13.96 20.60 0.16
N SER A 161 -14.27 21.54 -0.74
CA SER A 161 -13.54 22.82 -0.84
C SER A 161 -13.59 23.64 0.46
N ASP A 162 -14.74 23.69 1.12
CA ASP A 162 -14.89 24.44 2.37
C ASP A 162 -14.23 23.75 3.55
N THR A 163 -14.25 22.41 3.56
CA THR A 163 -13.51 21.60 4.54
C THR A 163 -12.01 21.81 4.40
N LEU A 164 -11.50 21.83 3.17
CA LEU A 164 -10.09 22.09 2.89
C LEU A 164 -9.68 23.51 3.32
N LYS A 165 -10.49 24.53 3.01
CA LYS A 165 -10.25 25.91 3.50
C LYS A 165 -10.21 25.97 5.02
N THR A 166 -11.14 25.29 5.68
CA THR A 166 -11.17 25.22 7.15
C THR A 166 -9.90 24.55 7.67
N LEU A 167 -9.51 23.40 7.11
CA LEU A 167 -8.30 22.67 7.48
C LEU A 167 -7.04 23.55 7.32
N THR A 168 -6.86 24.20 6.17
CA THR A 168 -5.71 25.08 5.90
C THR A 168 -5.70 26.35 6.75
N SER A 169 -6.82 26.75 7.32
CA SER A 169 -6.89 27.84 8.31
C SER A 169 -6.50 27.40 9.72
N LEU A 170 -6.57 26.10 10.00
CA LEU A 170 -6.22 25.52 11.30
C LEU A 170 -4.74 25.20 11.42
N ILE A 171 -4.14 24.62 10.39
CA ILE A 171 -2.78 24.07 10.43
C ILE A 171 -1.87 24.77 9.40
N GLN A 172 -0.57 24.69 9.66
CA GLN A 172 0.48 25.18 8.75
C GLN A 172 1.01 24.03 7.89
N PRO A 173 1.52 24.30 6.68
CA PRO A 173 2.17 23.27 5.88
C PRO A 173 3.32 22.58 6.61
N SER A 174 3.32 21.26 6.60
CA SER A 174 4.43 20.44 7.10
C SER A 174 5.51 20.26 6.02
N GLY A 175 6.69 19.74 6.43
CA GLY A 175 7.77 19.46 5.49
C GLY A 175 7.41 18.37 4.48
N ILE A 176 7.88 18.54 3.23
CA ILE A 176 7.69 17.54 2.17
C ILE A 176 8.61 16.35 2.42
N LYS A 177 8.08 15.14 2.27
CA LYS A 177 8.85 13.91 2.32
C LYS A 177 9.27 13.51 0.90
N ALA A 178 10.58 13.59 0.63
CA ALA A 178 11.16 13.13 -0.63
C ALA A 178 11.62 11.67 -0.49
N VAL A 179 11.30 10.86 -1.49
CA VAL A 179 11.74 9.46 -1.61
C VAL A 179 12.41 9.29 -2.97
N SER A 180 13.61 8.69 -3.00
CA SER A 180 14.31 8.41 -4.25
C SER A 180 13.59 7.31 -5.03
N ARG A 181 13.61 7.38 -6.37
CA ARG A 181 12.94 6.39 -7.23
C ARG A 181 13.43 4.95 -7.01
N SER A 182 14.68 4.77 -6.66
CA SER A 182 15.28 3.47 -6.33
C SER A 182 14.78 2.87 -5.03
N ASP A 183 14.09 3.65 -4.20
CA ASP A 183 13.78 3.29 -2.82
C ASP A 183 12.30 2.97 -2.61
N TYR A 184 11.50 2.90 -3.67
CA TYR A 184 10.10 2.53 -3.59
C TYR A 184 9.69 1.47 -4.62
N TYR A 185 8.63 0.74 -4.30
CA TYR A 185 7.97 -0.24 -5.17
C TYR A 185 6.57 0.26 -5.52
N TYR A 186 6.10 -0.05 -6.73
CA TYR A 186 4.75 0.30 -7.18
C TYR A 186 3.89 -0.94 -7.39
N ASN A 187 2.73 -0.97 -6.76
CA ASN A 187 1.71 -2.00 -6.97
C ASN A 187 0.58 -1.42 -7.81
N SER A 188 0.50 -1.83 -9.06
CA SER A 188 -0.52 -1.36 -10.02
C SER A 188 -1.89 -1.97 -9.79
N SER A 189 -1.96 -3.10 -9.08
CA SER A 189 -3.21 -3.85 -8.85
C SER A 189 -4.00 -3.33 -7.64
N GLY A 190 -3.34 -2.53 -6.78
CA GLY A 190 -3.93 -2.06 -5.53
C GLY A 190 -3.99 -3.14 -4.45
N PRO A 191 -4.75 -2.91 -3.38
CA PRO A 191 -4.98 -3.92 -2.34
C PRO A 191 -5.72 -5.12 -2.93
N ASN A 192 -5.06 -6.28 -3.00
CA ASN A 192 -5.64 -7.48 -3.60
C ASN A 192 -6.38 -8.33 -2.59
N VAL A 193 -7.63 -8.69 -2.94
CA VAL A 193 -8.30 -9.87 -2.38
C VAL A 193 -7.87 -11.07 -3.23
N LYS A 194 -7.14 -12.02 -2.64
CA LYS A 194 -6.71 -13.23 -3.35
C LYS A 194 -7.93 -14.00 -3.86
N PRO A 195 -8.08 -14.28 -5.18
CA PRO A 195 -9.17 -15.13 -5.66
C PRO A 195 -9.07 -16.52 -4.99
N GLY A 196 -10.10 -16.90 -4.19
CA GLY A 196 -10.19 -18.22 -3.57
C GLY A 196 -9.69 -18.34 -2.13
N SER A 197 -9.12 -17.31 -1.51
CA SER A 197 -9.09 -17.20 -0.04
C SER A 197 -10.44 -16.67 0.44
N ASN A 198 -10.89 -17.12 1.60
CA ASN A 198 -12.05 -16.50 2.27
C ASN A 198 -11.91 -14.99 2.15
N GLN A 199 -12.98 -14.26 1.82
CA GLN A 199 -13.02 -12.85 1.39
C GLN A 199 -12.31 -11.84 2.33
N ASP A 200 -11.47 -12.32 3.20
CA ASP A 200 -10.93 -11.65 4.37
C ASP A 200 -9.42 -11.41 4.36
N GLU A 201 -8.66 -11.83 3.33
CA GLU A 201 -7.22 -11.59 3.26
C GLU A 201 -6.82 -10.64 2.11
N ILE A 202 -6.32 -9.44 2.43
CA ILE A 202 -5.67 -8.55 1.47
C ILE A 202 -4.23 -9.02 1.28
N TYR A 203 -3.92 -9.37 0.04
CA TYR A 203 -2.55 -9.63 -0.40
C TYR A 203 -1.97 -8.37 -1.02
N ILE A 204 -0.95 -7.81 -0.40
CA ILE A 204 -0.19 -6.69 -0.96
C ILE A 204 1.01 -7.30 -1.68
N GLU A 205 1.01 -7.23 -3.02
CA GLU A 205 2.13 -7.63 -3.85
C GLU A 205 2.95 -6.38 -4.24
N CYS A 206 4.21 -6.35 -3.85
CA CYS A 206 5.13 -5.28 -4.19
C CYS A 206 5.95 -5.69 -5.41
N ASN A 207 5.81 -4.96 -6.52
CA ASN A 207 6.64 -5.16 -7.70
C ASN A 207 7.73 -4.09 -7.75
N PRO A 208 9.02 -4.45 -7.92
CA PRO A 208 10.07 -3.47 -8.11
C PRO A 208 9.83 -2.68 -9.41
N THR A 209 10.07 -1.38 -9.36
CA THR A 209 9.99 -0.49 -10.53
C THR A 209 11.39 -0.16 -11.05
N GLY A 210 11.56 -0.14 -12.39
CA GLY A 210 12.77 0.33 -13.04
C GLY A 210 12.94 1.84 -12.96
N GLU A 211 14.06 2.35 -13.50
CA GLU A 211 14.42 3.78 -13.49
C GLU A 211 13.34 4.68 -14.13
N ASP A 212 12.58 4.16 -15.10
CA ASP A 212 11.52 4.89 -15.81
C ASP A 212 10.13 4.73 -15.17
N GLY A 213 10.04 4.09 -14.00
CA GLY A 213 8.77 3.78 -13.35
C GLY A 213 8.02 2.62 -14.00
N GLU A 214 8.64 1.91 -14.93
CA GLU A 214 8.12 0.65 -15.48
C GLU A 214 8.19 -0.47 -14.44
N ILE A 215 7.14 -1.29 -14.40
CA ILE A 215 7.12 -2.48 -13.53
C ILE A 215 8.14 -3.46 -14.10
N LEU A 216 9.19 -3.74 -13.32
CA LEU A 216 10.11 -4.84 -13.67
C LEU A 216 9.34 -6.15 -13.44
N TYR A 217 8.93 -6.79 -14.54
CA TYR A 217 8.34 -8.11 -14.51
C TYR A 217 9.32 -9.10 -13.84
N GLN A 218 9.04 -9.49 -12.61
CA GLN A 218 9.52 -10.78 -12.17
C GLN A 218 8.73 -11.82 -12.98
N MET A 219 9.42 -12.63 -13.76
CA MET A 219 8.79 -13.82 -14.31
C MET A 219 8.14 -14.56 -13.15
N PRO A 220 6.83 -14.87 -13.23
CA PRO A 220 6.20 -15.69 -12.20
C PRO A 220 7.04 -16.97 -12.06
N PRO A 221 7.28 -17.47 -10.85
CA PRO A 221 7.93 -18.74 -10.67
C PRO A 221 7.19 -19.77 -11.54
N PRO A 222 7.89 -20.60 -12.30
CA PRO A 222 7.25 -21.54 -13.20
C PRO A 222 6.20 -22.32 -12.42
N SER A 223 4.93 -22.16 -12.79
CA SER A 223 3.86 -22.92 -12.17
C SER A 223 4.17 -24.40 -12.36
N VAL A 224 3.87 -25.24 -11.38
CA VAL A 224 4.12 -26.68 -11.42
C VAL A 224 3.44 -27.32 -12.64
N SER A 225 2.38 -26.72 -13.17
CA SER A 225 1.73 -27.09 -14.43
C SER A 225 2.62 -26.90 -15.65
N ASN A 226 3.54 -25.92 -15.67
CA ASN A 226 4.48 -25.71 -16.76
C ASN A 226 5.67 -26.68 -16.68
N ALA A 227 6.03 -27.19 -15.51
CA ALA A 227 7.04 -28.23 -15.38
C ALA A 227 6.58 -29.57 -15.97
N LEU A 228 5.28 -29.86 -15.84
CA LEU A 228 4.67 -31.05 -16.49
C LEU A 228 4.47 -30.87 -18.01
N GLY A 229 4.19 -29.65 -18.46
CA GLY A 229 4.11 -29.30 -19.89
C GLY A 229 5.46 -29.35 -20.62
N ALA A 230 6.56 -29.08 -19.90
CA ALA A 230 7.92 -29.19 -20.44
C ALA A 230 8.35 -30.63 -20.68
N LEU A 231 7.66 -31.61 -20.09
CA LEU A 231 7.85 -33.04 -20.27
C LEU A 231 6.91 -33.63 -21.33
N SER A 232 6.19 -32.81 -22.10
CA SER A 232 5.39 -33.32 -23.22
C SER A 232 6.31 -33.92 -24.30
N MET A 233 5.90 -35.05 -24.89
CA MET A 233 6.66 -35.75 -25.92
C MET A 233 7.05 -34.86 -27.11
N ASP A 234 6.21 -33.87 -27.45
CA ASP A 234 6.47 -32.91 -28.52
C ASP A 234 7.64 -31.97 -28.19
N ASN A 235 7.77 -31.50 -26.96
CA ASN A 235 8.88 -30.65 -26.52
C ASN A 235 10.18 -31.43 -26.38
N LEU A 236 10.10 -32.73 -26.02
CA LEU A 236 11.25 -33.63 -25.98
C LEU A 236 11.80 -33.93 -27.39
N MET A 237 10.93 -34.11 -28.37
CA MET A 237 11.32 -34.42 -29.75
C MET A 237 11.99 -33.24 -30.50
N HIS A 238 11.71 -31.99 -30.08
CA HIS A 238 12.26 -30.79 -30.70
C HIS A 238 13.43 -30.16 -29.91
N ASN A 239 13.91 -30.82 -28.85
CA ASN A 239 15.06 -30.35 -28.10
C ASN A 239 16.38 -30.79 -28.79
N PRO A 240 17.21 -29.85 -29.33
CA PRO A 240 18.41 -30.16 -30.07
C PRO A 240 19.45 -30.96 -29.26
N TYR A 241 19.51 -30.75 -27.95
CA TYR A 241 20.45 -31.45 -27.07
C TYR A 241 20.04 -32.91 -26.84
N LEU A 242 18.74 -33.18 -26.76
CA LEU A 242 18.24 -34.55 -26.62
C LEU A 242 18.44 -35.34 -27.90
N ASN A 243 18.23 -34.74 -29.06
CA ASN A 243 18.46 -35.39 -30.37
C ASN A 243 19.93 -35.74 -30.56
N VAL A 244 20.86 -34.86 -30.12
CA VAL A 244 22.31 -35.17 -30.14
C VAL A 244 22.64 -36.31 -29.19
N ALA A 245 22.08 -36.33 -27.98
CA ALA A 245 22.34 -37.42 -27.02
C ALA A 245 21.81 -38.78 -27.51
N ILE A 246 20.63 -38.80 -28.13
CA ILE A 246 20.05 -40.01 -28.73
C ILE A 246 20.90 -40.47 -29.92
N GLY A 247 21.35 -39.57 -30.78
CA GLY A 247 22.21 -39.87 -31.92
C GLY A 247 23.54 -40.47 -31.50
N VAL A 248 24.21 -39.94 -30.48
CA VAL A 248 25.47 -40.48 -29.95
C VAL A 248 25.23 -41.86 -29.31
N GLY A 249 24.14 -42.05 -28.55
CA GLY A 249 23.80 -43.30 -27.93
C GLY A 249 23.53 -44.42 -28.93
N LEU A 250 22.80 -44.14 -30.01
CA LEU A 250 22.51 -45.08 -31.09
C LEU A 250 23.79 -45.44 -31.88
N SER A 251 24.66 -44.46 -32.16
CA SER A 251 25.95 -44.70 -32.82
C SER A 251 26.87 -45.61 -31.99
N TYR A 252 26.92 -45.41 -30.68
CA TYR A 252 27.68 -46.23 -29.77
C TYR A 252 27.16 -47.69 -29.71
N MET A 253 25.84 -47.86 -29.67
CA MET A 253 25.25 -49.22 -29.73
C MET A 253 25.51 -49.92 -31.04
N ALA A 254 25.45 -49.23 -32.18
CA ALA A 254 25.73 -49.77 -33.49
C ALA A 254 27.20 -50.25 -33.60
N LEU A 255 28.16 -49.45 -33.13
CA LEU A 255 29.58 -49.81 -33.09
C LEU A 255 29.83 -51.02 -32.20
N LYS A 256 29.15 -51.18 -31.08
CA LYS A 256 29.26 -52.30 -30.17
C LYS A 256 28.67 -53.57 -30.74
N LEU A 257 27.60 -53.49 -31.53
CA LEU A 257 27.00 -54.60 -32.26
C LEU A 257 27.92 -55.09 -33.39
N VAL A 258 28.49 -54.17 -34.19
CA VAL A 258 29.45 -54.53 -35.25
C VAL A 258 30.70 -55.17 -34.69
N GLY A 259 31.26 -54.67 -33.58
CA GLY A 259 32.40 -55.28 -32.90
C GLY A 259 32.11 -56.64 -32.33
N LYS A 260 30.84 -57.00 -32.04
CA LYS A 260 30.45 -58.35 -31.58
C LYS A 260 30.18 -59.33 -32.68
N ILE A 261 29.99 -58.89 -33.95
CA ILE A 261 29.79 -59.73 -35.14
C ILE A 261 31.14 -60.05 -35.80
N LEU A 262 32.13 -59.17 -35.58
CA LEU A 262 33.49 -59.35 -36.21
C LEU A 262 34.47 -60.08 -35.30
N ASN A 263 34.09 -60.51 -34.12
CA ASN A 263 34.80 -61.36 -33.19
C ASN A 263 34.03 -62.68 -32.99
#